data_d0b7da5f655f743c3aacb97323e1bb1a
#
_entry.id   d0b7da5f655f743c3aacb97323e1bb1a
#
_cell.length_a   1.000
_cell.length_b   1.000
_cell.length_c   1.000
_cell.angle_alpha   90.00
_cell.angle_beta   90.00
_cell.angle_gamma   90.00
#
_symmetry.space_group_name_H-M   'P 1'
#
loop_
_entity.id
_entity.type
_entity.pdbx_description
1 polymer ?
#
loop_
_entity_poly.entity_id
_entity_poly.type
_entity_poly.pdbx_seq_one_letter_code
_entity_poly.pdbx_strand_id
1 'polypeptide(L)'
;MKKLLLLSLLTLIYHFSFAQKPRARDIGIPFDGTPGKFNAITDVKGVEVGYSTIISGNGKNSRGKSPVRTGVTAILPRGRNNNPVYANWYTLNGNGEMTGTTWLTESGFLEGPVMITNTNSVGTVRDAVLKWYVKKGWYKEDFWYTYPVVAETYDGFLNDIYGFHVKESNAFEALDSAKSGFIKEGNAGGGTGMMCLGFKGGSGSSSRVIKIKDSTYTLGVFVQSNFGRKRNLTIAGVPVGKELIDTLNNEFKAPPSYQPGDGSIIVVVATDAPVLPHQLKRIVQRVSLGIGQVGGQGTNGSGDIFIAFSTANSTAFQRTNFTKADVLPNDEINPLFEATIQATEEAIINAMVAAETMEGINGNKSYGLPHKLVMDVLKKYNRVK
;
A
#
# COMPACT_ATOMS: atom_id res chain seq x y z
N MET A 1 -66.77 8.25 -21.08
CA MET A 1 -65.50 8.81 -21.45
C MET A 1 -64.67 8.90 -20.14
N LYS A 2 -63.84 7.89 -19.86
CA LYS A 2 -62.97 7.83 -18.66
C LYS A 2 -61.56 8.24 -19.09
N LYS A 3 -61.06 9.34 -18.56
CA LYS A 3 -59.66 9.79 -18.76
C LYS A 3 -58.76 8.95 -17.88
N LEU A 4 -57.87 8.15 -18.45
CA LEU A 4 -56.76 7.48 -17.77
C LEU A 4 -55.65 8.53 -17.52
N LEU A 5 -55.37 8.81 -16.24
CA LEU A 5 -54.19 9.55 -15.83
C LEU A 5 -53.03 8.55 -15.76
N LEU A 6 -52.05 8.68 -16.64
CA LEU A 6 -50.78 7.95 -16.57
C LEU A 6 -49.88 8.71 -15.60
N LEU A 7 -49.69 8.19 -14.40
CA LEU A 7 -48.70 8.68 -13.42
C LEU A 7 -47.36 8.04 -13.75
N SER A 8 -46.48 8.81 -14.42
CA SER A 8 -45.07 8.40 -14.64
C SER A 8 -44.30 8.57 -13.34
N LEU A 9 -44.01 7.45 -12.67
CA LEU A 9 -43.17 7.39 -11.53
C LEU A 9 -41.69 7.52 -12.00
N LEU A 10 -41.12 8.72 -11.98
CA LEU A 10 -39.67 8.92 -12.13
C LEU A 10 -39.00 8.43 -10.87
N THR A 11 -38.50 7.21 -10.88
CA THR A 11 -37.56 6.72 -9.87
C THR A 11 -36.22 7.42 -10.06
N LEU A 12 -35.94 8.45 -9.27
CA LEU A 12 -34.62 9.03 -9.10
C LEU A 12 -33.73 7.96 -8.44
N ILE A 13 -32.95 7.23 -9.23
CA ILE A 13 -31.88 6.38 -8.74
C ILE A 13 -30.77 7.33 -8.31
N TYR A 14 -30.70 7.63 -7.00
CA TYR A 14 -29.55 8.25 -6.40
C TYR A 14 -28.39 7.23 -6.46
N HIS A 15 -27.58 7.32 -7.49
CA HIS A 15 -26.26 6.74 -7.45
C HIS A 15 -25.48 7.50 -6.39
N PHE A 16 -25.34 6.93 -5.19
CA PHE A 16 -24.26 7.32 -4.28
C PHE A 16 -22.94 6.97 -4.96
N SER A 17 -22.49 7.86 -5.85
CA SER A 17 -21.11 7.88 -6.25
C SER A 17 -20.33 8.25 -5.01
N PHE A 18 -19.71 7.28 -4.34
CA PHE A 18 -18.64 7.58 -3.41
C PHE A 18 -17.57 8.26 -4.26
N ALA A 19 -17.54 9.59 -4.21
CA ALA A 19 -16.52 10.35 -4.90
C ALA A 19 -15.16 9.84 -4.41
N GLN A 20 -14.39 9.29 -5.33
CA GLN A 20 -13.02 8.89 -5.03
C GLN A 20 -12.29 10.14 -4.51
N LYS A 21 -11.53 10.01 -3.42
CA LYS A 21 -10.71 11.11 -2.92
C LYS A 21 -9.76 11.57 -4.02
N PRO A 22 -9.43 12.87 -4.08
CA PRO A 22 -8.52 13.36 -5.11
C PRO A 22 -7.16 12.67 -4.96
N ARG A 23 -6.55 12.37 -6.08
CA ARG A 23 -5.20 11.84 -6.19
C ARG A 23 -4.24 12.92 -6.64
N ALA A 24 -2.97 12.66 -6.56
CA ALA A 24 -1.96 13.68 -6.85
C ALA A 24 -2.07 14.25 -8.28
N ARG A 25 -2.33 13.41 -9.28
CA ARG A 25 -2.58 13.87 -10.67
C ARG A 25 -3.86 14.69 -10.79
N ASP A 26 -4.90 14.36 -10.02
CA ASP A 26 -6.19 15.07 -10.09
C ASP A 26 -6.08 16.52 -9.58
N ILE A 27 -5.17 16.78 -8.66
CA ILE A 27 -4.87 18.12 -8.17
C ILE A 27 -3.76 18.84 -8.98
N GLY A 28 -3.22 18.19 -10.02
CA GLY A 28 -2.28 18.79 -10.96
C GLY A 28 -0.79 18.56 -10.66
N ILE A 29 -0.44 17.67 -9.74
CA ILE A 29 0.97 17.28 -9.50
C ILE A 29 1.47 16.45 -10.68
N PRO A 30 2.58 16.84 -11.35
CA PRO A 30 3.12 16.12 -12.48
C PRO A 30 3.92 14.89 -12.03
N PHE A 31 3.80 13.80 -12.80
CA PHE A 31 4.59 12.58 -12.66
C PHE A 31 4.95 12.02 -14.03
N ASP A 32 6.11 11.41 -14.12
CA ASP A 32 6.58 10.71 -15.30
C ASP A 32 5.86 9.35 -15.51
N GLY A 33 5.92 8.86 -16.74
CA GLY A 33 5.35 7.59 -17.15
C GLY A 33 3.82 7.61 -17.35
N THR A 34 3.33 6.61 -18.05
CA THR A 34 1.91 6.46 -18.42
C THR A 34 1.21 5.57 -17.38
N PRO A 35 0.22 6.06 -16.62
CA PRO A 35 -0.53 5.22 -15.69
C PRO A 35 -1.46 4.25 -16.43
N GLY A 36 -1.80 3.13 -15.79
CA GLY A 36 -2.89 2.27 -16.21
C GLY A 36 -4.28 2.89 -15.94
N LYS A 37 -5.31 2.14 -16.24
CA LYS A 37 -6.72 2.60 -16.17
C LYS A 37 -7.12 3.13 -14.78
N PHE A 38 -6.68 2.44 -13.72
CA PHE A 38 -7.01 2.80 -12.33
C PHE A 38 -5.86 3.55 -11.66
N ASN A 39 -4.71 3.62 -12.33
CA ASN A 39 -3.44 4.10 -11.77
C ASN A 39 -3.16 3.47 -10.39
N ALA A 40 -3.34 2.17 -10.26
CA ALA A 40 -3.23 1.41 -9.03
C ALA A 40 -2.59 0.04 -9.27
N ILE A 41 -2.15 -0.63 -8.21
CA ILE A 41 -1.59 -1.98 -8.29
C ILE A 41 -2.56 -2.98 -8.95
N THR A 42 -3.85 -2.71 -8.85
CA THR A 42 -4.93 -3.50 -9.45
C THR A 42 -5.04 -3.37 -10.99
N ASP A 43 -4.24 -2.52 -11.62
CA ASP A 43 -4.07 -2.52 -13.08
C ASP A 43 -3.30 -3.76 -13.56
N VAL A 44 -2.49 -4.36 -12.67
CA VAL A 44 -1.86 -5.66 -12.96
C VAL A 44 -2.93 -6.74 -12.90
N LYS A 45 -3.10 -7.43 -14.02
CA LYS A 45 -4.17 -8.43 -14.19
C LYS A 45 -4.15 -9.51 -13.11
N GLY A 46 -5.26 -9.69 -12.43
CA GLY A 46 -5.47 -10.68 -11.37
C GLY A 46 -5.22 -10.14 -9.97
N VAL A 47 -4.57 -8.98 -9.82
CA VAL A 47 -4.32 -8.39 -8.50
C VAL A 47 -5.60 -7.78 -7.94
N GLU A 48 -5.90 -8.14 -6.70
CA GLU A 48 -7.03 -7.62 -5.92
C GLU A 48 -6.54 -7.03 -4.59
N VAL A 49 -7.21 -5.97 -4.12
CA VAL A 49 -6.90 -5.31 -2.84
C VAL A 49 -8.17 -5.19 -2.00
N GLY A 50 -8.05 -5.54 -0.72
CA GLY A 50 -9.15 -5.43 0.25
C GLY A 50 -8.70 -4.83 1.57
N TYR A 51 -9.65 -4.34 2.35
CA TYR A 51 -9.39 -3.58 3.57
C TYR A 51 -10.35 -3.94 4.69
N SER A 52 -9.82 -3.92 5.91
CA SER A 52 -10.59 -3.70 7.13
C SER A 52 -10.05 -2.45 7.83
N THR A 53 -10.88 -1.44 8.03
CA THR A 53 -10.49 -0.15 8.61
C THR A 53 -11.18 0.00 9.96
N ILE A 54 -10.41 0.22 11.03
CA ILE A 54 -10.92 0.32 12.40
C ILE A 54 -10.70 1.73 12.92
N ILE A 55 -11.76 2.52 13.00
CA ILE A 55 -11.77 3.87 13.55
C ILE A 55 -12.85 3.92 14.62
N SER A 56 -12.46 4.06 15.89
CA SER A 56 -13.42 4.16 17.00
C SER A 56 -12.85 4.93 18.19
N GLY A 57 -13.74 5.44 19.04
CA GLY A 57 -13.39 6.14 20.26
C GLY A 57 -12.64 7.45 20.06
N ASN A 58 -12.56 8.24 21.13
CA ASN A 58 -11.84 9.52 21.22
C ASN A 58 -11.28 9.69 22.64
N GLY A 59 -10.32 10.60 22.83
CA GLY A 59 -9.86 11.06 24.13
C GLY A 59 -8.57 10.40 24.63
N LYS A 60 -8.46 10.22 25.94
CA LYS A 60 -7.22 9.76 26.60
C LYS A 60 -6.91 8.30 26.32
N ASN A 61 -5.62 7.97 26.30
CA ASN A 61 -5.18 6.61 26.22
C ASN A 61 -5.50 5.85 27.51
N SER A 62 -6.35 4.81 27.39
CA SER A 62 -6.69 3.90 28.46
C SER A 62 -6.80 2.51 27.84
N ARG A 63 -5.81 1.64 28.07
CA ARG A 63 -5.67 0.35 27.40
C ARG A 63 -6.99 -0.39 27.19
N GLY A 64 -7.29 -0.74 25.94
CA GLY A 64 -8.52 -1.43 25.55
C GLY A 64 -9.78 -0.56 25.48
N LYS A 65 -9.71 0.73 25.85
CA LYS A 65 -10.81 1.72 25.78
C LYS A 65 -10.40 3.02 25.09
N SER A 66 -9.25 3.06 24.47
CA SER A 66 -8.67 4.23 23.84
C SER A 66 -9.11 4.38 22.39
N PRO A 67 -8.85 5.54 21.78
CA PRO A 67 -9.07 5.70 20.34
C PRO A 67 -8.33 4.66 19.52
N VAL A 68 -9.03 4.03 18.59
CA VAL A 68 -8.49 3.05 17.65
C VAL A 68 -8.37 3.69 16.29
N ARG A 69 -7.18 3.62 15.70
CA ARG A 69 -6.84 4.16 14.37
C ARG A 69 -5.92 3.19 13.65
N THR A 70 -6.47 2.05 13.23
CA THR A 70 -5.70 0.92 12.69
C THR A 70 -6.49 0.16 11.62
N GLY A 71 -5.96 -0.95 11.16
CA GLY A 71 -6.65 -1.83 10.22
C GLY A 71 -5.76 -2.88 9.60
N VAL A 72 -6.29 -3.53 8.57
CA VAL A 72 -5.64 -4.57 7.80
C VAL A 72 -5.85 -4.30 6.31
N THR A 73 -4.80 -4.44 5.52
CA THR A 73 -4.84 -4.45 4.06
C THR A 73 -4.46 -5.83 3.57
N ALA A 74 -5.20 -6.35 2.59
CA ALA A 74 -4.89 -7.59 1.90
C ALA A 74 -4.62 -7.32 0.42
N ILE A 75 -3.53 -7.86 -0.13
CA ILE A 75 -3.17 -7.81 -1.54
C ILE A 75 -3.07 -9.25 -2.02
N LEU A 76 -3.98 -9.63 -2.94
CA LEU A 76 -4.06 -10.98 -3.48
C LEU A 76 -3.46 -10.97 -4.90
N PRO A 77 -2.35 -11.69 -5.14
CA PRO A 77 -1.66 -11.66 -6.44
C PRO A 77 -2.48 -12.20 -7.61
N ARG A 78 -3.37 -13.15 -7.33
CA ARG A 78 -4.25 -13.80 -8.33
C ARG A 78 -5.70 -13.84 -7.87
N GLY A 79 -6.15 -12.80 -7.18
CA GLY A 79 -7.49 -12.75 -6.60
C GLY A 79 -7.73 -13.98 -5.71
N ARG A 80 -8.85 -14.63 -5.91
CA ARG A 80 -9.24 -15.80 -5.11
C ARG A 80 -8.66 -17.13 -5.60
N ASN A 81 -7.63 -17.07 -6.43
CA ASN A 81 -6.89 -18.25 -6.85
C ASN A 81 -5.63 -18.37 -5.99
N ASN A 82 -5.43 -19.51 -5.34
CA ASN A 82 -4.28 -19.79 -4.48
C ASN A 82 -3.02 -20.24 -5.22
N ASN A 83 -2.98 -20.12 -6.55
CA ASN A 83 -1.81 -20.50 -7.33
C ASN A 83 -0.64 -19.55 -7.06
N PRO A 84 0.52 -20.03 -6.59
CA PRO A 84 1.68 -19.21 -6.26
C PRO A 84 2.22 -18.40 -7.43
N VAL A 85 2.89 -17.30 -7.11
CA VAL A 85 3.54 -16.42 -8.09
C VAL A 85 5.03 -16.30 -7.80
N TYR A 86 5.86 -16.13 -8.83
CA TYR A 86 7.26 -15.76 -8.62
C TYR A 86 7.36 -14.48 -7.82
N ALA A 87 8.22 -14.45 -6.81
CA ALA A 87 8.42 -13.30 -5.95
C ALA A 87 9.84 -13.18 -5.41
N ASN A 88 10.17 -11.99 -4.95
CA ASN A 88 11.34 -11.72 -4.12
C ASN A 88 11.10 -10.48 -3.27
N TRP A 89 11.94 -10.30 -2.26
CA TRP A 89 11.83 -9.19 -1.31
C TRP A 89 13.18 -8.50 -1.07
N TYR A 90 13.13 -7.31 -0.49
CA TYR A 90 14.30 -6.54 -0.14
C TYR A 90 14.02 -5.68 1.11
N THR A 91 14.99 -5.56 1.99
CA THR A 91 14.97 -4.59 3.08
C THR A 91 16.03 -3.52 2.84
N LEU A 92 15.60 -2.26 2.81
CA LEU A 92 16.50 -1.12 2.82
C LEU A 92 16.99 -0.87 4.24
N ASN A 93 16.09 -0.97 5.22
CA ASN A 93 16.36 -0.85 6.64
C ASN A 93 15.42 -1.76 7.43
N GLY A 94 15.93 -2.51 8.39
CA GLY A 94 15.31 -3.70 8.95
C GLY A 94 14.63 -3.51 10.31
N ASN A 95 14.36 -2.29 10.78
CA ASN A 95 13.61 -2.10 12.02
C ASN A 95 12.10 -2.28 11.80
N GLY A 96 11.69 -3.49 11.42
CA GLY A 96 10.33 -3.87 11.08
C GLY A 96 10.17 -5.37 10.84
N GLU A 97 8.95 -5.81 10.57
CA GLU A 97 8.61 -7.22 10.39
C GLU A 97 7.98 -7.47 9.01
N MET A 98 8.40 -8.54 8.36
CA MET A 98 7.73 -9.19 7.24
C MET A 98 7.89 -10.69 7.38
N THR A 99 6.83 -11.41 7.70
CA THR A 99 6.85 -12.87 7.88
C THR A 99 6.96 -13.60 6.54
N GLY A 100 7.32 -14.89 6.57
CA GLY A 100 7.35 -15.75 5.38
C GLY A 100 8.54 -15.53 4.44
N THR A 101 9.40 -14.55 4.70
CA THR A 101 10.50 -14.15 3.83
C THR A 101 11.59 -15.20 3.67
N THR A 102 11.82 -16.04 4.68
CA THR A 102 12.80 -17.14 4.60
C THR A 102 12.43 -18.12 3.50
N TRP A 103 11.19 -18.62 3.51
CA TRP A 103 10.71 -19.56 2.49
C TRP A 103 10.59 -18.91 1.11
N LEU A 104 10.15 -17.67 1.07
CA LEU A 104 10.08 -16.89 -0.17
C LEU A 104 11.48 -16.76 -0.82
N THR A 105 12.53 -16.59 -0.02
CA THR A 105 13.92 -16.54 -0.50
C THR A 105 14.36 -17.87 -1.09
N GLU A 106 14.06 -18.98 -0.41
CA GLU A 106 14.47 -20.31 -0.83
C GLU A 106 13.67 -20.81 -2.05
N SER A 107 12.35 -20.65 -2.02
CA SER A 107 11.47 -21.18 -3.07
C SER A 107 11.38 -20.27 -4.31
N GLY A 108 11.54 -18.96 -4.14
CA GLY A 108 11.26 -17.97 -5.18
C GLY A 108 9.77 -17.73 -5.42
N PHE A 109 8.88 -18.27 -4.56
CA PHE A 109 7.44 -18.16 -4.71
C PHE A 109 6.76 -17.50 -3.52
N LEU A 110 5.78 -16.64 -3.81
CA LEU A 110 4.79 -16.14 -2.87
C LEU A 110 3.56 -17.06 -2.95
N GLU A 111 3.27 -17.74 -1.85
CA GLU A 111 2.18 -18.71 -1.74
C GLU A 111 0.97 -18.09 -1.02
N GLY A 112 0.37 -17.06 -1.60
CA GLY A 112 -0.86 -16.45 -1.07
C GLY A 112 -0.83 -14.92 -1.01
N PRO A 113 -1.68 -14.30 -0.18
CA PRO A 113 -1.76 -12.85 -0.06
C PRO A 113 -0.56 -12.24 0.66
N VAL A 114 -0.27 -10.99 0.33
CA VAL A 114 0.52 -10.09 1.17
C VAL A 114 -0.44 -9.32 2.05
N MET A 115 -0.28 -9.46 3.37
CA MET A 115 -1.07 -8.72 4.35
C MET A 115 -0.24 -7.62 4.97
N ILE A 116 -0.87 -6.46 5.25
CA ILE A 116 -0.20 -5.34 5.92
C ILE A 116 -1.08 -4.82 7.05
N THR A 117 -0.50 -4.63 8.24
CA THR A 117 -1.21 -4.20 9.44
C THR A 117 -0.32 -3.32 10.33
N ASN A 118 -0.60 -3.22 11.63
CA ASN A 118 0.29 -2.57 12.59
C ASN A 118 1.27 -3.55 13.25
N THR A 119 2.31 -3.03 13.86
CA THR A 119 3.42 -3.78 14.46
C THR A 119 2.97 -4.88 15.43
N ASN A 120 2.01 -4.59 16.32
CA ASN A 120 1.60 -5.56 17.34
C ASN A 120 0.57 -6.59 16.83
N SER A 121 0.10 -6.47 15.59
CA SER A 121 -0.97 -7.32 15.04
C SER A 121 -0.48 -8.35 14.01
N VAL A 122 0.82 -8.38 13.70
CA VAL A 122 1.41 -9.30 12.71
C VAL A 122 1.06 -10.76 13.02
N GLY A 123 1.24 -11.20 14.27
CA GLY A 123 0.93 -12.58 14.68
C GLY A 123 -0.54 -12.93 14.50
N THR A 124 -1.45 -12.05 14.91
CA THR A 124 -2.90 -12.24 14.75
C THR A 124 -3.31 -12.37 13.28
N VAL A 125 -2.79 -11.49 12.42
CA VAL A 125 -3.10 -11.50 10.97
C VAL A 125 -2.50 -12.73 10.29
N ARG A 126 -1.28 -13.13 10.67
CA ARG A 126 -0.63 -14.34 10.13
C ARG A 126 -1.44 -15.60 10.45
N ASP A 127 -1.85 -15.76 11.70
CA ASP A 127 -2.68 -16.88 12.13
C ASP A 127 -4.04 -16.89 11.41
N ALA A 128 -4.64 -15.71 11.26
CA ALA A 128 -5.90 -15.54 10.54
C ALA A 128 -5.81 -15.97 9.07
N VAL A 129 -4.70 -15.70 8.35
CA VAL A 129 -4.54 -16.16 6.96
C VAL A 129 -4.59 -17.68 6.87
N LEU A 130 -3.94 -18.41 7.78
CA LEU A 130 -3.97 -19.87 7.81
C LEU A 130 -5.41 -20.39 8.02
N LYS A 131 -6.12 -19.83 8.99
CA LYS A 131 -7.53 -20.17 9.27
C LYS A 131 -8.44 -19.83 8.09
N TRP A 132 -8.18 -18.72 7.40
CA TRP A 132 -8.94 -18.35 6.22
C TRP A 132 -8.75 -19.37 5.08
N TYR A 133 -7.53 -19.86 4.86
CA TYR A 133 -7.28 -20.92 3.90
C TYR A 133 -8.06 -22.21 4.21
N VAL A 134 -8.05 -22.63 5.48
CA VAL A 134 -8.84 -23.77 5.93
C VAL A 134 -10.32 -23.54 5.66
N LYS A 135 -10.85 -22.36 6.03
CA LYS A 135 -12.25 -21.98 5.81
C LYS A 135 -12.64 -21.95 4.32
N LYS A 136 -11.73 -21.58 3.43
CA LYS A 136 -11.97 -21.56 1.97
C LYS A 136 -11.79 -22.94 1.30
N GLY A 137 -11.36 -23.94 2.03
CA GLY A 137 -11.09 -25.28 1.47
C GLY A 137 -9.92 -25.29 0.49
N TRP A 138 -9.00 -24.35 0.62
CA TRP A 138 -7.75 -24.31 -0.19
C TRP A 138 -6.75 -25.33 0.30
N TYR A 139 -6.99 -25.85 1.44
CA TYR A 139 -6.27 -26.92 2.09
C TYR A 139 -6.98 -28.26 1.74
N LYS A 140 -6.31 -29.15 1.01
CA LYS A 140 -6.93 -30.35 0.46
C LYS A 140 -6.25 -31.66 0.86
N GLU A 141 -5.13 -31.61 1.56
CA GLU A 141 -4.31 -32.77 1.89
C GLU A 141 -4.07 -32.82 3.40
N ASP A 142 -3.87 -34.03 3.94
CA ASP A 142 -3.60 -34.27 5.37
C ASP A 142 -2.27 -33.63 5.83
N PHE A 143 -1.37 -33.37 4.89
CA PHE A 143 -0.09 -32.71 5.15
C PHE A 143 0.08 -31.49 4.25
N TRP A 144 -0.22 -30.31 4.77
CA TRP A 144 -0.05 -29.03 4.07
C TRP A 144 0.48 -27.96 5.00
N TYR A 145 1.27 -27.06 4.46
CA TYR A 145 1.76 -25.89 5.17
C TYR A 145 1.95 -24.72 4.21
N THR A 146 1.90 -23.53 4.73
CA THR A 146 2.30 -22.29 4.04
C THR A 146 2.85 -21.29 5.05
N TYR A 147 3.60 -20.34 4.56
CA TYR A 147 4.20 -19.27 5.37
C TYR A 147 3.63 -17.92 4.92
N PRO A 148 2.49 -17.47 5.49
CA PRO A 148 1.87 -16.22 5.13
C PRO A 148 2.82 -15.05 5.23
N VAL A 149 2.77 -14.15 4.24
CA VAL A 149 3.51 -12.88 4.25
C VAL A 149 2.65 -11.82 4.90
N VAL A 150 3.09 -11.34 6.08
CA VAL A 150 2.43 -10.26 6.82
C VAL A 150 3.51 -9.24 7.19
N ALA A 151 3.30 -8.00 6.77
CA ALA A 151 4.18 -6.87 7.05
C ALA A 151 3.47 -5.82 7.91
N GLU A 152 4.23 -4.87 8.44
CA GLU A 152 3.69 -3.89 9.38
C GLU A 152 4.35 -2.52 9.28
N THR A 153 3.65 -1.51 9.82
CA THR A 153 4.19 -0.21 10.21
C THR A 153 3.57 0.24 11.53
N TYR A 154 4.31 1.03 12.33
CA TYR A 154 3.91 1.44 13.67
C TYR A 154 2.86 2.56 13.66
N ASP A 155 1.67 2.32 14.24
CA ASP A 155 0.56 3.28 14.32
C ASP A 155 0.33 3.90 15.72
N GLY A 156 1.16 3.53 16.69
CA GLY A 156 0.95 3.86 18.11
C GLY A 156 0.98 5.35 18.49
N PHE A 157 1.18 6.27 17.53
CA PHE A 157 1.02 7.70 17.77
C PHE A 157 -0.43 8.16 17.74
N LEU A 158 -1.27 7.48 16.94
CA LEU A 158 -2.69 7.77 16.80
C LEU A 158 -3.56 6.66 17.35
N ASN A 159 -3.03 5.44 17.45
CA ASN A 159 -3.75 4.22 17.80
C ASN A 159 -3.36 3.71 19.19
N ASP A 160 -4.32 3.16 19.93
CA ASP A 160 -4.07 2.31 21.12
C ASP A 160 -3.50 0.96 20.67
N ILE A 161 -2.23 0.96 20.28
CA ILE A 161 -1.56 -0.23 19.73
C ILE A 161 -1.47 -1.39 20.73
N TYR A 162 -1.42 -1.10 22.04
CA TYR A 162 -1.40 -2.09 23.12
C TYR A 162 -2.78 -2.62 23.51
N GLY A 163 -3.85 -2.10 22.90
CA GLY A 163 -5.20 -2.63 23.03
C GLY A 163 -5.45 -3.86 22.15
N PHE A 164 -4.54 -4.17 21.21
CA PHE A 164 -4.65 -5.32 20.29
C PHE A 164 -6.02 -5.39 19.59
N HIS A 165 -6.43 -4.26 19.00
CA HIS A 165 -7.78 -4.10 18.43
C HIS A 165 -7.99 -4.84 17.12
N VAL A 166 -6.94 -5.16 16.37
CA VAL A 166 -7.02 -6.02 15.18
C VAL A 166 -7.31 -7.45 15.61
N LYS A 167 -8.39 -8.03 15.07
CA LYS A 167 -8.86 -9.39 15.34
C LYS A 167 -8.82 -10.22 14.05
N GLU A 168 -8.96 -11.53 14.19
CA GLU A 168 -9.08 -12.47 13.07
C GLU A 168 -10.15 -12.04 12.06
N SER A 169 -11.31 -11.56 12.55
CA SER A 169 -12.40 -11.07 11.71
C SER A 169 -11.98 -9.90 10.80
N ASN A 170 -11.06 -9.03 11.24
CA ASN A 170 -10.58 -7.93 10.43
C ASN A 170 -9.68 -8.42 9.28
N ALA A 171 -8.86 -9.44 9.53
CA ALA A 171 -8.08 -10.08 8.45
C ALA A 171 -9.01 -10.77 7.44
N PHE A 172 -10.05 -11.46 7.91
CA PHE A 172 -11.05 -12.08 7.03
C PHE A 172 -11.81 -11.03 6.21
N GLU A 173 -12.24 -9.93 6.83
CA GLU A 173 -12.89 -8.82 6.14
C GLU A 173 -11.99 -8.25 5.02
N ALA A 174 -10.72 -8.00 5.31
CA ALA A 174 -9.76 -7.52 4.31
C ALA A 174 -9.62 -8.52 3.15
N LEU A 175 -9.46 -9.81 3.44
CA LEU A 175 -9.33 -10.87 2.43
C LEU A 175 -10.63 -11.04 1.61
N ASP A 176 -11.78 -11.05 2.28
CA ASP A 176 -13.08 -11.27 1.63
C ASP A 176 -13.59 -10.05 0.86
N SER A 177 -13.15 -8.83 1.21
CA SER A 177 -13.48 -7.59 0.50
C SER A 177 -12.58 -7.29 -0.70
N ALA A 178 -11.52 -8.09 -0.90
CA ALA A 178 -10.56 -7.86 -1.98
C ALA A 178 -11.21 -7.89 -3.36
N LYS A 179 -10.88 -6.90 -4.17
CA LYS A 179 -11.37 -6.73 -5.53
C LYS A 179 -10.38 -5.96 -6.40
N SER A 180 -10.49 -6.13 -7.72
CA SER A 180 -9.81 -5.30 -8.71
C SER A 180 -10.52 -3.94 -8.89
N GLY A 181 -9.90 -3.03 -9.60
CA GLY A 181 -10.42 -1.69 -9.89
C GLY A 181 -9.86 -0.61 -8.97
N PHE A 182 -10.61 0.47 -8.79
CA PHE A 182 -10.21 1.55 -7.88
C PHE A 182 -10.10 1.06 -6.44
N ILE A 183 -9.04 1.46 -5.77
CA ILE A 183 -8.76 1.14 -4.37
C ILE A 183 -8.93 2.37 -3.46
N LYS A 184 -9.12 2.14 -2.17
CA LYS A 184 -9.14 3.21 -1.18
C LYS A 184 -7.71 3.61 -0.83
N GLU A 185 -7.46 4.93 -0.70
CA GLU A 185 -6.17 5.51 -0.34
C GLU A 185 -6.28 6.39 0.91
N GLY A 186 -5.15 6.82 1.46
CA GLY A 186 -5.09 7.59 2.71
C GLY A 186 -5.41 6.74 3.94
N ASN A 187 -6.39 7.17 4.74
CA ASN A 187 -6.76 6.55 6.02
C ASN A 187 -7.56 5.25 5.81
N ALA A 188 -6.98 4.26 5.13
CA ALA A 188 -7.65 3.01 4.77
C ALA A 188 -6.82 1.78 5.15
N GLY A 189 -7.49 0.73 5.66
CA GLY A 189 -6.85 -0.52 6.04
C GLY A 189 -5.72 -0.32 7.04
N GLY A 190 -4.60 -1.01 6.86
CA GLY A 190 -3.40 -0.85 7.67
C GLY A 190 -2.83 0.57 7.65
N GLY A 191 -3.09 1.36 6.58
CA GLY A 191 -2.67 2.77 6.48
C GLY A 191 -3.42 3.76 7.37
N THR A 192 -4.41 3.32 8.13
CA THR A 192 -5.32 4.21 8.88
C THR A 192 -4.60 5.13 9.87
N GLY A 193 -3.71 4.61 10.71
CA GLY A 193 -3.01 5.39 11.76
C GLY A 193 -1.64 5.95 11.35
N MET A 194 -1.29 5.92 10.07
CA MET A 194 0.06 6.20 9.58
C MET A 194 0.34 7.68 9.34
N MET A 195 1.61 8.06 9.46
CA MET A 195 2.11 9.41 9.22
C MET A 195 3.29 9.37 8.26
N CYS A 196 3.34 10.29 7.30
CA CYS A 196 4.38 10.30 6.28
C CYS A 196 4.93 11.71 6.06
N LEU A 197 6.26 11.84 6.13
CA LEU A 197 6.98 13.09 5.84
C LEU A 197 6.38 14.30 6.55
N GLY A 198 5.99 14.11 7.83
CA GLY A 198 5.46 15.15 8.71
C GLY A 198 3.99 15.51 8.52
N PHE A 199 3.26 14.78 7.67
CA PHE A 199 1.82 14.88 7.47
C PHE A 199 1.14 13.53 7.72
N LYS A 200 -0.18 13.49 7.58
CA LYS A 200 -0.91 12.22 7.60
C LYS A 200 -0.49 11.38 6.40
N GLY A 201 -0.04 10.16 6.68
CA GLY A 201 0.29 9.14 5.70
C GLY A 201 -0.85 8.15 5.47
N GLY A 202 -0.54 6.97 4.98
CA GLY A 202 -1.56 5.94 4.79
C GLY A 202 -1.29 4.97 3.65
N SER A 203 -2.35 4.38 3.13
CA SER A 203 -2.34 3.54 1.94
C SER A 203 -2.30 4.37 0.66
N GLY A 204 -1.49 3.98 -0.30
CA GLY A 204 -1.43 4.62 -1.60
C GLY A 204 -1.02 3.66 -2.69
N SER A 205 -1.30 4.02 -3.94
CA SER A 205 -0.97 3.15 -5.07
C SER A 205 -0.75 3.94 -6.35
N SER A 206 -0.07 3.33 -7.30
CA SER A 206 0.02 3.80 -8.67
C SER A 206 0.39 2.67 -9.61
N SER A 207 0.38 2.92 -10.91
CA SER A 207 0.81 1.97 -11.92
C SER A 207 1.49 2.65 -13.11
N ARG A 208 2.20 1.83 -13.89
CA ARG A 208 2.80 2.22 -15.17
C ARG A 208 2.51 1.18 -16.24
N VAL A 209 2.11 1.64 -17.40
CA VAL A 209 2.04 0.84 -18.62
C VAL A 209 3.36 0.98 -19.36
N ILE A 210 3.98 -0.13 -19.69
CA ILE A 210 5.37 -0.22 -20.15
C ILE A 210 5.40 -0.97 -21.47
N LYS A 211 5.96 -0.37 -22.50
CA LYS A 211 6.20 -1.05 -23.77
C LYS A 211 7.63 -1.59 -23.80
N ILE A 212 7.79 -2.89 -24.01
CA ILE A 212 9.07 -3.56 -24.19
C ILE A 212 8.97 -4.34 -25.51
N LYS A 213 9.70 -3.87 -26.53
CA LYS A 213 9.58 -4.34 -27.91
C LYS A 213 8.12 -4.30 -28.38
N ASP A 214 7.56 -5.43 -28.81
CA ASP A 214 6.19 -5.53 -29.32
C ASP A 214 5.17 -5.87 -28.23
N SER A 215 5.61 -6.02 -26.97
CA SER A 215 4.77 -6.37 -25.86
C SER A 215 4.51 -5.17 -24.93
N THR A 216 3.31 -5.15 -24.34
CA THR A 216 2.94 -4.16 -23.34
C THR A 216 2.72 -4.85 -22.01
N TYR A 217 3.36 -4.33 -20.97
CA TYR A 217 3.25 -4.84 -19.60
C TYR A 217 2.76 -3.75 -18.66
N THR A 218 2.26 -4.18 -17.52
CA THR A 218 1.85 -3.30 -16.43
C THR A 218 2.70 -3.57 -15.21
N LEU A 219 3.16 -2.50 -14.56
CA LEU A 219 3.73 -2.56 -13.23
C LEU A 219 2.89 -1.69 -12.30
N GLY A 220 2.49 -2.25 -11.17
CA GLY A 220 1.72 -1.56 -10.15
C GLY A 220 2.43 -1.58 -8.81
N VAL A 221 2.26 -0.51 -8.03
CA VAL A 221 2.84 -0.35 -6.70
C VAL A 221 1.73 -0.04 -5.70
N PHE A 222 1.79 -0.67 -4.54
CA PHE A 222 1.02 -0.33 -3.34
C PHE A 222 1.98 0.00 -2.21
N VAL A 223 1.66 1.04 -1.43
CA VAL A 223 2.43 1.45 -0.26
C VAL A 223 1.56 1.57 0.99
N GLN A 224 2.14 1.23 2.14
CA GLN A 224 1.69 1.70 3.45
C GLN A 224 2.76 2.64 3.99
N SER A 225 2.52 3.96 3.86
CA SER A 225 3.51 5.01 4.10
C SER A 225 3.43 5.55 5.52
N ASN A 226 4.49 5.36 6.30
CA ASN A 226 4.62 5.80 7.69
C ASN A 226 6.06 6.20 8.01
N PHE A 227 6.69 7.06 7.22
CA PHE A 227 8.12 7.35 7.34
C PHE A 227 8.46 8.82 7.14
N GLY A 228 9.69 9.18 7.49
CA GLY A 228 10.35 10.41 7.07
C GLY A 228 10.02 11.65 7.89
N ARG A 229 10.79 12.71 7.63
CA ARG A 229 10.68 14.00 8.30
C ARG A 229 10.12 15.05 7.35
N LYS A 230 9.27 15.94 7.85
CA LYS A 230 8.65 17.01 7.07
C LYS A 230 9.66 17.80 6.23
N ARG A 231 10.77 18.21 6.82
CA ARG A 231 11.83 18.99 6.15
C ARG A 231 12.37 18.35 4.87
N ASN A 232 12.24 17.03 4.76
CA ASN A 232 12.78 16.26 3.64
C ASN A 232 11.77 16.07 2.50
N LEU A 233 10.47 16.37 2.72
CA LEU A 233 9.43 16.15 1.73
C LEU A 233 9.77 16.89 0.42
N THR A 234 9.88 16.12 -0.64
CA THR A 234 10.07 16.58 -2.00
C THR A 234 8.90 16.11 -2.87
N ILE A 235 8.31 17.00 -3.65
CA ILE A 235 7.22 16.71 -4.60
C ILE A 235 7.61 17.28 -5.96
N ALA A 236 7.62 16.47 -6.98
CA ALA A 236 8.01 16.86 -8.35
C ALA A 236 9.38 17.60 -8.39
N GLY A 237 10.34 17.18 -7.55
CA GLY A 237 11.66 17.79 -7.44
C GLY A 237 11.73 19.09 -6.63
N VAL A 238 10.60 19.55 -6.06
CA VAL A 238 10.52 20.79 -5.26
C VAL A 238 10.62 20.47 -3.77
N PRO A 239 11.42 21.17 -2.96
CA PRO A 239 11.59 20.93 -1.52
C PRO A 239 10.39 21.44 -0.71
N VAL A 240 9.19 20.91 -0.98
CA VAL A 240 7.90 21.34 -0.39
C VAL A 240 7.94 21.32 1.14
N GLY A 241 8.60 20.33 1.73
CA GLY A 241 8.69 20.21 3.18
C GLY A 241 9.45 21.34 3.86
N LYS A 242 10.46 21.94 3.17
CA LYS A 242 11.19 23.12 3.67
C LYS A 242 10.31 24.38 3.58
N GLU A 243 9.57 24.53 2.50
CA GLU A 243 8.64 25.66 2.28
C GLU A 243 7.48 25.64 3.28
N LEU A 244 7.03 24.47 3.71
CA LEU A 244 5.92 24.27 4.64
C LEU A 244 6.38 23.95 6.07
N ILE A 245 7.65 24.18 6.44
CA ILE A 245 8.21 23.69 7.70
C ILE A 245 7.43 24.17 8.94
N ASP A 246 6.96 25.41 8.94
CA ASP A 246 6.22 26.03 10.04
C ASP A 246 4.69 25.90 9.90
N THR A 247 4.21 25.18 8.88
CA THR A 247 2.78 25.04 8.57
C THR A 247 2.23 23.72 9.06
N LEU A 248 1.11 23.72 9.81
CA LEU A 248 0.37 22.50 10.21
C LEU A 248 1.27 21.40 10.79
N ASN A 249 2.06 21.73 11.80
CA ASN A 249 2.87 20.74 12.49
C ASN A 249 1.98 19.79 13.29
N ASN A 250 2.28 18.48 13.16
CA ASN A 250 1.57 17.46 13.92
C ASN A 250 1.66 17.74 15.43
N GLU A 251 0.56 17.50 16.13
CA GLU A 251 0.45 17.76 17.57
C GLU A 251 0.60 16.42 18.31
N PHE A 252 1.73 16.25 19.01
CA PHE A 252 2.00 15.04 19.78
C PHE A 252 2.37 15.37 21.21
N LYS A 253 1.79 14.60 22.12
CA LYS A 253 2.34 14.40 23.47
C LYS A 253 3.28 13.20 23.42
N ALA A 254 4.36 13.34 22.65
CA ALA A 254 5.30 12.28 22.44
C ALA A 254 6.14 12.00 23.70
N PRO A 255 6.52 10.73 23.98
CA PRO A 255 7.52 10.44 24.98
C PRO A 255 8.87 11.06 24.59
N PRO A 256 9.72 11.42 25.58
CA PRO A 256 11.02 12.05 25.34
C PRO A 256 11.96 11.26 24.42
N SER A 257 11.77 9.94 24.32
CA SER A 257 12.55 9.02 23.48
C SER A 257 12.13 9.02 22.00
N TYR A 258 11.01 9.68 21.64
CA TYR A 258 10.57 9.75 20.25
C TYR A 258 11.50 10.63 19.42
N GLN A 259 12.00 10.06 18.33
CA GLN A 259 12.79 10.80 17.34
C GLN A 259 11.94 11.06 16.09
N PRO A 260 11.71 12.33 15.72
CA PRO A 260 11.01 12.64 14.47
C PRO A 260 11.74 12.02 13.27
N GLY A 261 11.01 11.28 12.44
CA GLY A 261 11.54 10.59 11.27
C GLY A 261 11.75 9.08 11.44
N ASP A 262 11.60 8.57 12.68
CA ASP A 262 11.42 7.15 12.90
C ASP A 262 10.06 6.74 12.30
N GLY A 263 10.02 5.58 11.67
CA GLY A 263 8.81 5.12 10.99
C GLY A 263 9.10 3.89 10.16
N SER A 264 8.28 3.62 9.17
CA SER A 264 8.43 2.44 8.30
C SER A 264 7.69 2.67 7.00
N ILE A 265 8.07 1.96 5.96
CA ILE A 265 7.26 1.85 4.74
C ILE A 265 7.25 0.43 4.23
N ILE A 266 6.06 -0.09 3.99
CA ILE A 266 5.89 -1.35 3.27
C ILE A 266 5.50 -1.02 1.83
N VAL A 267 6.22 -1.64 0.88
CA VAL A 267 5.94 -1.49 -0.55
C VAL A 267 5.74 -2.86 -1.19
N VAL A 268 4.65 -2.98 -1.93
CA VAL A 268 4.33 -4.16 -2.74
C VAL A 268 4.35 -3.76 -4.20
N VAL A 269 5.19 -4.41 -4.98
CA VAL A 269 5.31 -4.23 -6.43
C VAL A 269 4.72 -5.44 -7.14
N ALA A 270 3.82 -5.24 -8.07
CA ALA A 270 3.27 -6.28 -8.92
C ALA A 270 3.59 -5.98 -10.40
N THR A 271 3.79 -7.02 -11.20
CA THR A 271 3.87 -6.88 -12.66
C THR A 271 3.30 -8.11 -13.36
N ASP A 272 2.83 -7.95 -14.58
CA ASP A 272 2.49 -9.05 -15.48
C ASP A 272 3.62 -9.37 -16.49
N ALA A 273 4.77 -8.70 -16.38
CA ALA A 273 5.95 -9.06 -17.16
C ALA A 273 6.52 -10.43 -16.71
N PRO A 274 7.00 -11.27 -17.66
CA PRO A 274 7.55 -12.58 -17.35
C PRO A 274 8.97 -12.45 -16.79
N VAL A 275 9.07 -12.20 -15.50
CA VAL A 275 10.33 -12.05 -14.77
C VAL A 275 10.49 -13.11 -13.70
N LEU A 276 11.73 -13.57 -13.50
CA LEU A 276 12.10 -14.59 -12.53
C LEU A 276 12.42 -13.96 -11.14
N PRO A 277 12.49 -14.76 -10.06
CA PRO A 277 12.74 -14.25 -8.70
C PRO A 277 13.98 -13.37 -8.58
N HIS A 278 15.10 -13.68 -9.23
CA HIS A 278 16.30 -12.84 -9.20
C HIS A 278 16.10 -11.49 -9.91
N GLN A 279 15.28 -11.44 -10.96
CA GLN A 279 14.91 -10.20 -11.65
C GLN A 279 13.95 -9.36 -10.78
N LEU A 280 12.99 -10.02 -10.10
CA LEU A 280 12.12 -9.36 -9.11
C LEU A 280 12.92 -8.77 -7.95
N LYS A 281 14.02 -9.44 -7.51
CA LYS A 281 14.96 -8.87 -6.53
C LYS A 281 15.55 -7.55 -7.02
N ARG A 282 15.96 -7.48 -8.28
CA ARG A 282 16.51 -6.26 -8.90
C ARG A 282 15.46 -5.16 -9.05
N ILE A 283 14.22 -5.53 -9.38
CA ILE A 283 13.07 -4.60 -9.49
C ILE A 283 12.77 -4.01 -8.11
N VAL A 284 12.58 -4.84 -7.09
CA VAL A 284 12.18 -4.39 -5.76
C VAL A 284 13.24 -3.50 -5.08
N GLN A 285 14.52 -3.66 -5.41
CA GLN A 285 15.58 -2.77 -4.94
C GLN A 285 15.42 -1.32 -5.42
N ARG A 286 14.78 -1.09 -6.59
CA ARG A 286 14.53 0.25 -7.16
C ARG A 286 13.48 1.04 -6.40
N VAL A 287 12.68 0.39 -5.58
CA VAL A 287 11.76 1.04 -4.64
C VAL A 287 12.49 2.08 -3.77
N SER A 288 13.71 1.75 -3.31
CA SER A 288 14.55 2.66 -2.52
C SER A 288 14.82 4.00 -3.22
N LEU A 289 14.96 3.99 -4.55
CA LEU A 289 15.18 5.21 -5.33
C LEU A 289 13.92 6.07 -5.39
N GLY A 290 12.74 5.45 -5.55
CA GLY A 290 11.45 6.17 -5.51
C GLY A 290 11.15 6.78 -4.13
N ILE A 291 11.51 6.07 -3.05
CA ILE A 291 11.45 6.62 -1.68
C ILE A 291 12.40 7.81 -1.52
N GLY A 292 13.60 7.72 -2.09
CA GLY A 292 14.58 8.82 -2.11
C GLY A 292 14.07 10.06 -2.84
N GLN A 293 13.34 9.90 -3.94
CA GLN A 293 12.75 11.02 -4.71
C GLN A 293 11.77 11.87 -3.89
N VAL A 294 11.01 11.26 -2.99
CA VAL A 294 10.08 11.99 -2.10
C VAL A 294 10.75 12.48 -0.81
N GLY A 295 12.05 12.17 -0.61
CA GLY A 295 12.83 12.63 0.55
C GLY A 295 12.99 11.60 1.67
N GLY A 296 12.70 10.32 1.41
CA GLY A 296 13.00 9.23 2.34
C GLY A 296 14.50 8.97 2.43
N GLN A 297 15.01 8.71 3.62
CA GLN A 297 16.45 8.55 3.89
C GLN A 297 16.84 7.21 4.52
N GLY A 298 15.87 6.32 4.81
CA GLY A 298 16.12 5.04 5.46
C GLY A 298 16.85 5.23 6.81
N THR A 299 16.27 6.00 7.72
CA THR A 299 16.88 6.26 9.04
C THR A 299 16.93 4.99 9.88
N ASN A 300 17.85 4.93 10.85
CA ASN A 300 18.08 3.73 11.67
C ASN A 300 16.83 3.19 12.38
N GLY A 301 15.91 4.06 12.78
CA GLY A 301 14.64 3.69 13.41
C GLY A 301 13.55 3.26 12.42
N SER A 302 13.82 3.23 11.10
CA SER A 302 12.83 2.89 10.07
C SER A 302 12.83 1.39 9.74
N GLY A 303 11.66 0.83 9.44
CA GLY A 303 11.46 -0.50 8.87
C GLY A 303 10.99 -0.39 7.43
N ASP A 304 11.93 -0.39 6.48
CA ASP A 304 11.67 -0.16 5.07
C ASP A 304 11.79 -1.48 4.31
N ILE A 305 10.67 -2.22 4.16
CA ILE A 305 10.66 -3.58 3.66
C ILE A 305 9.73 -3.68 2.46
N PHE A 306 10.21 -4.31 1.39
CA PHE A 306 9.55 -4.33 0.10
C PHE A 306 9.46 -5.75 -0.45
N ILE A 307 8.37 -6.04 -1.17
CA ILE A 307 8.17 -7.30 -1.87
C ILE A 307 7.73 -7.02 -3.31
N ALA A 308 8.22 -7.83 -4.25
CA ALA A 308 7.79 -7.80 -5.65
C ALA A 308 7.34 -9.18 -6.10
N PHE A 309 6.28 -9.24 -6.94
CA PHE A 309 5.83 -10.47 -7.55
C PHE A 309 5.41 -10.27 -9.01
N SER A 310 5.42 -11.38 -9.77
CA SER A 310 4.93 -11.40 -11.15
C SER A 310 3.73 -12.31 -11.31
N THR A 311 2.64 -11.80 -11.91
CA THR A 311 1.46 -12.61 -12.25
C THR A 311 1.59 -13.37 -13.56
N ALA A 312 2.69 -13.22 -14.30
CA ALA A 312 3.04 -14.08 -15.43
C ALA A 312 3.33 -15.52 -14.97
N ASN A 313 3.58 -16.40 -15.91
CA ASN A 313 4.00 -17.78 -15.63
C ASN A 313 3.06 -18.54 -14.67
N SER A 314 1.76 -18.50 -14.94
CA SER A 314 0.73 -19.08 -14.06
C SER A 314 0.87 -20.59 -13.83
N THR A 315 1.64 -21.30 -14.64
CA THR A 315 1.91 -22.75 -14.56
C THR A 315 3.28 -23.06 -13.98
N ALA A 316 4.05 -22.06 -13.54
CA ALA A 316 5.43 -22.26 -13.09
C ALA A 316 5.53 -23.04 -11.77
N PHE A 317 4.54 -22.90 -10.87
CA PHE A 317 4.52 -23.64 -9.61
C PHE A 317 4.02 -25.06 -9.84
N GLN A 318 4.93 -26.04 -9.74
CA GLN A 318 4.63 -27.46 -9.84
C GLN A 318 5.42 -28.21 -8.77
N ARG A 319 4.79 -29.17 -8.08
CA ARG A 319 5.47 -29.95 -7.04
C ARG A 319 6.20 -31.17 -7.60
N THR A 320 5.72 -31.76 -8.69
CA THR A 320 6.18 -33.06 -9.18
C THR A 320 6.52 -33.06 -10.66
N ASN A 321 6.08 -32.08 -11.44
CA ASN A 321 6.27 -32.08 -12.89
C ASN A 321 7.28 -31.00 -13.31
N PHE A 322 7.98 -31.27 -14.42
CA PHE A 322 8.75 -30.21 -15.08
C PHE A 322 7.84 -29.13 -15.59
N THR A 323 8.29 -27.88 -15.49
CA THR A 323 7.58 -26.70 -15.97
C THR A 323 8.46 -25.88 -16.89
N LYS A 324 7.82 -25.02 -17.69
CA LYS A 324 8.48 -23.99 -18.50
C LYS A 324 8.05 -22.63 -18.00
N ALA A 325 8.96 -21.67 -18.06
CA ALA A 325 8.68 -20.29 -17.74
C ALA A 325 9.18 -19.38 -18.87
N ASP A 326 8.37 -18.41 -19.26
CA ASP A 326 8.82 -17.32 -20.11
C ASP A 326 9.68 -16.37 -19.28
N VAL A 327 10.73 -15.84 -19.89
CA VAL A 327 11.71 -14.98 -19.21
C VAL A 327 12.00 -13.75 -20.05
N LEU A 328 11.81 -12.58 -19.48
CA LEU A 328 12.28 -11.33 -20.08
C LEU A 328 13.82 -11.29 -20.07
N PRO A 329 14.48 -11.05 -21.22
CA PRO A 329 15.93 -10.89 -21.23
C PRO A 329 16.40 -9.77 -20.29
N ASN A 330 17.53 -9.99 -19.59
CA ASN A 330 18.05 -9.00 -18.63
C ASN A 330 18.34 -7.63 -19.26
N ASP A 331 18.73 -7.58 -20.52
CA ASP A 331 19.04 -6.33 -21.20
C ASP A 331 17.79 -5.49 -21.53
N GLU A 332 16.60 -6.09 -21.40
CA GLU A 332 15.31 -5.42 -21.62
C GLU A 332 14.59 -5.00 -20.30
N ILE A 333 15.26 -5.16 -19.14
CA ILE A 333 14.61 -4.95 -17.83
C ILE A 333 14.51 -3.48 -17.39
N ASN A 334 15.33 -2.58 -17.98
CA ASN A 334 15.43 -1.18 -17.56
C ASN A 334 14.08 -0.43 -17.49
N PRO A 335 13.14 -0.61 -18.43
CA PRO A 335 11.84 0.04 -18.34
C PRO A 335 11.04 -0.35 -17.09
N LEU A 336 11.21 -1.60 -16.57
CA LEU A 336 10.60 -2.03 -15.31
C LEU A 336 11.27 -1.37 -14.10
N PHE A 337 12.57 -1.11 -14.14
CA PHE A 337 13.28 -0.38 -13.10
C PHE A 337 12.77 1.06 -13.00
N GLU A 338 12.71 1.74 -14.14
CA GLU A 338 12.21 3.12 -14.23
C GLU A 338 10.75 3.20 -13.74
N ALA A 339 9.90 2.32 -14.23
CA ALA A 339 8.50 2.24 -13.82
C ALA A 339 8.35 2.01 -12.31
N THR A 340 9.22 1.20 -11.69
CA THR A 340 9.21 0.95 -10.24
C THR A 340 9.49 2.24 -9.46
N ILE A 341 10.49 3.03 -9.90
CA ILE A 341 10.85 4.29 -9.27
C ILE A 341 9.68 5.29 -9.36
N GLN A 342 9.19 5.52 -10.58
CA GLN A 342 8.10 6.46 -10.86
C GLN A 342 6.80 6.08 -10.14
N ALA A 343 6.45 4.78 -10.14
CA ALA A 343 5.23 4.32 -9.48
C ALA A 343 5.36 4.37 -7.95
N THR A 344 6.54 4.15 -7.39
CA THR A 344 6.77 4.28 -5.94
C THR A 344 6.62 5.73 -5.48
N GLU A 345 7.25 6.67 -6.19
CA GLU A 345 7.10 8.10 -5.92
C GLU A 345 5.62 8.52 -5.90
N GLU A 346 4.89 8.21 -6.98
CA GLU A 346 3.49 8.60 -7.09
C GLU A 346 2.61 7.91 -6.05
N ALA A 347 2.82 6.63 -5.74
CA ALA A 347 2.04 5.92 -4.73
C ALA A 347 2.19 6.54 -3.34
N ILE A 348 3.38 6.98 -2.96
CA ILE A 348 3.63 7.67 -1.68
C ILE A 348 2.89 9.02 -1.66
N ILE A 349 3.00 9.81 -2.71
CA ILE A 349 2.31 11.11 -2.77
C ILE A 349 0.79 10.92 -2.81
N ASN A 350 0.26 9.90 -3.51
CA ASN A 350 -1.16 9.55 -3.49
C ASN A 350 -1.64 9.20 -2.07
N ALA A 351 -0.84 8.42 -1.31
CA ALA A 351 -1.16 8.13 0.09
C ALA A 351 -1.34 9.39 0.93
N MET A 352 -0.47 10.40 0.73
CA MET A 352 -0.50 11.66 1.46
C MET A 352 -1.65 12.58 1.00
N VAL A 353 -1.88 12.67 -0.32
CA VAL A 353 -2.95 13.51 -0.90
C VAL A 353 -4.34 12.99 -0.52
N ALA A 354 -4.54 11.68 -0.52
CA ALA A 354 -5.81 11.07 -0.13
C ALA A 354 -6.04 11.02 1.39
N ALA A 355 -5.00 11.29 2.20
CA ALA A 355 -5.09 11.23 3.65
C ALA A 355 -5.78 12.47 4.23
N GLU A 356 -6.66 12.22 5.19
CA GLU A 356 -7.38 13.28 5.93
C GLU A 356 -6.78 13.43 7.33
N THR A 357 -6.82 14.67 7.84
CA THR A 357 -6.44 14.97 9.23
C THR A 357 -7.09 13.96 10.18
N MET A 358 -6.30 13.45 11.11
CA MET A 358 -6.77 12.43 12.05
C MET A 358 -6.30 12.74 13.46
N GLU A 359 -7.24 12.70 14.39
CA GLU A 359 -6.98 12.73 15.82
C GLU A 359 -7.05 11.31 16.39
N GLY A 360 -6.12 10.99 17.27
CA GLY A 360 -5.97 9.68 17.90
C GLY A 360 -5.87 9.76 19.42
N ILE A 361 -5.07 8.86 19.99
CA ILE A 361 -4.87 8.77 21.44
C ILE A 361 -4.33 10.07 22.03
N ASN A 362 -4.75 10.40 23.24
CA ASN A 362 -4.31 11.59 24.00
C ASN A 362 -4.54 12.94 23.30
N GLY A 363 -5.38 12.99 22.25
CA GLY A 363 -5.52 14.16 21.40
C GLY A 363 -4.33 14.40 20.47
N ASN A 364 -3.47 13.40 20.26
CA ASN A 364 -2.45 13.46 19.22
C ASN A 364 -3.13 13.64 17.86
N LYS A 365 -2.60 14.54 17.05
CA LYS A 365 -3.22 14.90 15.78
C LYS A 365 -2.20 14.96 14.66
N SER A 366 -2.50 14.29 13.56
CA SER A 366 -1.72 14.36 12.32
C SER A 366 -2.55 15.03 11.24
N TYR A 367 -1.99 16.08 10.65
CA TYR A 367 -2.66 16.88 9.63
C TYR A 367 -2.51 16.26 8.24
N GLY A 368 -3.60 16.28 7.47
CA GLY A 368 -3.56 15.97 6.04
C GLY A 368 -2.69 16.97 5.28
N LEU A 369 -2.15 16.55 4.15
CA LEU A 369 -1.34 17.39 3.28
C LEU A 369 -2.18 18.60 2.79
N PRO A 370 -1.75 19.85 2.97
CA PRO A 370 -2.53 21.02 2.58
C PRO A 370 -2.42 21.28 1.06
N HIS A 371 -3.31 20.69 0.26
CA HIS A 371 -3.24 20.67 -1.21
C HIS A 371 -3.02 22.04 -1.81
N LYS A 372 -3.78 23.06 -1.36
CA LYS A 372 -3.64 24.42 -1.86
C LYS A 372 -2.21 24.97 -1.66
N LEU A 373 -1.65 24.82 -0.45
CA LEU A 373 -0.30 25.32 -0.16
C LEU A 373 0.76 24.55 -0.94
N VAL A 374 0.59 23.24 -1.12
CA VAL A 374 1.48 22.44 -1.97
C VAL A 374 1.48 22.98 -3.40
N MET A 375 0.30 23.22 -3.98
CA MET A 375 0.18 23.76 -5.33
C MET A 375 0.75 25.17 -5.46
N ASP A 376 0.55 26.04 -4.44
CA ASP A 376 1.15 27.39 -4.40
C ASP A 376 2.70 27.30 -4.40
N VAL A 377 3.28 26.35 -3.64
CA VAL A 377 4.73 26.08 -3.65
C VAL A 377 5.19 25.57 -5.01
N LEU A 378 4.50 24.61 -5.63
CA LEU A 378 4.87 24.08 -6.95
C LEU A 378 4.80 25.18 -8.04
N LYS A 379 3.84 26.11 -7.98
CA LYS A 379 3.76 27.28 -8.85
C LYS A 379 4.96 28.23 -8.64
N LYS A 380 5.32 28.53 -7.39
CA LYS A 380 6.50 29.33 -7.03
C LYS A 380 7.78 28.81 -7.69
N TYR A 381 7.90 27.47 -7.84
CA TYR A 381 9.04 26.80 -8.46
C TYR A 381 8.83 26.48 -9.95
N ASN A 382 7.79 27.02 -10.59
CA ASN A 382 7.45 26.82 -12.00
C ASN A 382 7.28 25.34 -12.40
N ARG A 383 6.83 24.50 -11.49
CA ARG A 383 6.56 23.07 -11.80
C ARG A 383 5.16 22.82 -12.30
N VAL A 384 4.23 23.73 -12.01
CA VAL A 384 2.83 23.73 -12.46
C VAL A 384 2.43 25.16 -12.85
N LYS A 385 1.41 25.29 -13.70
CA LYS A 385 0.87 26.57 -14.18
C LYS A 385 -0.10 27.19 -13.18
#